data_73bed0ae94e3e96fb516372fb898b8d8
#
_entry.id   73bed0ae94e3e96fb516372fb898b8d8
#
_cell.length_a   1.000
_cell.length_b   1.000
_cell.length_c   1.000
_cell.angle_alpha   90.00
_cell.angle_beta   90.00
_cell.angle_gamma   90.00
#
_symmetry.space_group_name_H-M   'P 1'
#
loop_
_entity.id
_entity.type
_entity.pdbx_description
1 polymer ?
#
loop_
_entity_poly.entity_id
_entity_poly.type
_entity_poly.pdbx_seq_one_letter_code
_entity_poly.pdbx_strand_id
1 'polypeptide(L)'
;MYAKEVTEASKSALLELGLSLKRHHEDMVLAGGWAPYFISREYFPHCGSIDIDLVLKTKILPKYESIRKTIVNLGYVQERQFRFSRIVRSPVDGKDYEIHLDFLCEKEGAKYIDLRKIQEDLHACVFDGLNLAFEFNFEQEVETVLPGNGEDKTKFLVANLLSSLALKGQALNGRAKQKDAYDIFALTHYKGGPKEASENFNKLLKDKNLSVENTKMLKHSLSVIREKFLTENKSGPFAVENFSENRYKRNVVAEQVGIFLDNILLQ
;
A
#
# COMPACT_ATOMS: atom_id res chain seq x y z
N MET A 1 8.40 -12.27 -9.73
CA MET A 1 8.04 -11.75 -8.36
C MET A 1 9.24 -11.03 -7.77
N TYR A 2 9.05 -10.22 -6.71
CA TYR A 2 10.20 -9.64 -6.00
C TYR A 2 10.95 -10.73 -5.23
N ALA A 3 12.28 -10.66 -5.25
CA ALA A 3 13.15 -11.54 -4.50
C ALA A 3 13.05 -11.25 -2.99
N LYS A 4 13.19 -12.30 -2.18
CA LYS A 4 13.08 -12.19 -0.72
C LYS A 4 14.12 -11.22 -0.14
N GLU A 5 15.31 -11.22 -0.71
CA GLU A 5 16.46 -10.43 -0.24
C GLU A 5 16.14 -8.93 -0.26
N VAL A 6 15.57 -8.43 -1.35
CA VAL A 6 15.23 -7.01 -1.49
C VAL A 6 13.99 -6.63 -0.66
N THR A 7 13.02 -7.54 -0.53
CA THR A 7 11.82 -7.24 0.29
C THR A 7 12.13 -7.26 1.79
N GLU A 8 13.05 -8.11 2.25
CA GLU A 8 13.51 -8.08 3.65
C GLU A 8 14.39 -6.83 3.92
N ALA A 9 15.19 -6.36 2.95
CA ALA A 9 15.88 -5.07 3.08
C ALA A 9 14.87 -3.91 3.21
N SER A 10 13.81 -3.91 2.40
CA SER A 10 12.73 -2.90 2.49
C SER A 10 11.97 -3.00 3.82
N LYS A 11 11.70 -4.22 4.32
CA LYS A 11 11.04 -4.43 5.62
C LYS A 11 11.91 -3.94 6.78
N SER A 12 13.21 -4.16 6.69
CA SER A 12 14.22 -3.66 7.63
C SER A 12 14.20 -2.13 7.70
N ALA A 13 14.20 -1.46 6.53
CA ALA A 13 14.09 -0.01 6.41
C ALA A 13 12.73 0.50 6.95
N LEU A 14 11.64 -0.22 6.70
CA LEU A 14 10.31 0.10 7.23
C LEU A 14 10.29 0.08 8.76
N LEU A 15 10.90 -0.94 9.40
CA LEU A 15 11.02 -1.00 10.85
C LEU A 15 11.74 0.24 11.41
N GLU A 16 12.91 0.57 10.86
CA GLU A 16 13.71 1.71 11.30
C GLU A 16 12.98 3.05 11.14
N LEU A 17 12.27 3.23 10.02
CA LEU A 17 11.39 4.39 9.78
C LEU A 17 10.29 4.50 10.85
N GLY A 18 9.63 3.40 11.17
CA GLY A 18 8.56 3.39 12.17
C GLY A 18 9.05 3.74 13.57
N LEU A 19 10.22 3.25 13.98
CA LEU A 19 10.85 3.61 15.24
C LEU A 19 11.21 5.10 15.29
N SER A 20 11.82 5.61 14.20
CA SER A 20 12.29 6.99 14.12
C SER A 20 11.15 8.00 13.98
N LEU A 21 10.05 7.63 13.32
CA LEU A 21 8.88 8.47 13.10
C LEU A 21 7.74 8.19 14.11
N LYS A 22 7.99 7.44 15.18
CA LYS A 22 6.97 7.02 16.17
C LYS A 22 6.09 8.16 16.67
N ARG A 23 6.64 9.38 16.82
CA ARG A 23 5.87 10.56 17.25
C ARG A 23 4.83 11.03 16.23
N HIS A 24 4.96 10.62 14.98
CA HIS A 24 4.04 10.91 13.88
C HIS A 24 3.16 9.72 13.50
N HIS A 25 3.08 8.70 14.37
CA HIS A 25 2.33 7.46 14.10
C HIS A 25 0.89 7.74 13.63
N GLU A 26 0.17 8.67 14.28
CA GLU A 26 -1.21 9.01 13.91
C GLU A 26 -1.33 9.95 12.69
N ASP A 27 -0.21 10.49 12.23
CA ASP A 27 -0.17 11.43 11.12
C ASP A 27 0.15 10.75 9.78
N MET A 28 0.37 9.43 9.80
CA MET A 28 0.74 8.64 8.61
C MET A 28 0.09 7.25 8.60
N VAL A 29 -0.19 6.76 7.40
CA VAL A 29 -0.71 5.41 7.15
C VAL A 29 0.15 4.72 6.09
N LEU A 30 0.61 3.51 6.38
CA LEU A 30 1.33 2.68 5.42
C LEU A 30 0.35 2.16 4.36
N ALA A 31 0.67 2.39 3.10
CA ALA A 31 -0.13 1.99 1.95
C ALA A 31 0.71 1.19 0.92
N GLY A 32 0.46 1.39 -0.36
CA GLY A 32 1.23 0.80 -1.45
C GLY A 32 1.24 -0.72 -1.45
N GLY A 33 2.41 -1.32 -1.64
CA GLY A 33 2.56 -2.77 -1.72
C GLY A 33 2.69 -3.47 -0.36
N TRP A 34 3.04 -2.73 0.70
CA TRP A 34 3.11 -3.28 2.05
C TRP A 34 1.73 -3.53 2.67
N ALA A 35 0.72 -2.73 2.36
CA ALA A 35 -0.62 -2.95 2.89
C ALA A 35 -1.23 -4.29 2.43
N PRO A 36 -1.28 -4.65 1.14
CA PRO A 36 -1.68 -5.98 0.70
C PRO A 36 -0.88 -7.13 1.32
N TYR A 37 0.43 -6.95 1.52
CA TYR A 37 1.25 -7.94 2.20
C TYR A 37 0.75 -8.21 3.63
N PHE A 38 0.59 -7.17 4.45
CA PHE A 38 0.16 -7.35 5.84
C PHE A 38 -1.29 -7.87 5.95
N ILE A 39 -2.15 -7.53 5.00
CA ILE A 39 -3.53 -8.03 4.95
C ILE A 39 -3.57 -9.51 4.59
N SER A 40 -2.79 -9.95 3.60
CA SER A 40 -2.97 -11.28 3.00
C SER A 40 -1.97 -12.34 3.45
N ARG A 41 -0.82 -11.98 4.04
CA ARG A 41 0.33 -12.88 4.29
C ARG A 41 0.02 -14.19 5.02
N GLU A 42 -1.02 -14.22 5.83
CA GLU A 42 -1.44 -15.43 6.55
C GLU A 42 -2.19 -16.42 5.66
N TYR A 43 -2.75 -15.95 4.54
CA TYR A 43 -3.64 -16.72 3.66
C TYR A 43 -3.11 -16.82 2.23
N PHE A 44 -2.15 -15.99 1.89
CA PHE A 44 -1.58 -15.87 0.55
C PHE A 44 -0.07 -15.57 0.63
N PRO A 45 0.78 -16.30 -0.12
CA PRO A 45 2.24 -16.13 -0.09
C PRO A 45 2.67 -14.86 -0.84
N HIS A 46 2.29 -13.70 -0.30
CA HIS A 46 2.61 -12.39 -0.87
C HIS A 46 4.11 -12.09 -0.77
N CYS A 47 4.70 -11.58 -1.84
CA CYS A 47 6.14 -11.34 -1.92
C CYS A 47 6.65 -10.08 -1.20
N GLY A 48 5.79 -9.33 -0.51
CA GLY A 48 6.17 -8.05 0.11
C GLY A 48 6.22 -6.89 -0.89
N SER A 49 6.96 -5.84 -0.53
CA SER A 49 7.20 -4.65 -1.36
C SER A 49 8.65 -4.21 -1.30
N ILE A 50 9.12 -3.54 -2.35
CA ILE A 50 10.44 -2.90 -2.38
C ILE A 50 10.34 -1.39 -2.09
N ASP A 51 9.19 -0.77 -2.40
CA ASP A 51 8.89 0.62 -2.13
C ASP A 51 8.11 0.73 -0.82
N ILE A 52 8.32 1.81 -0.07
CA ILE A 52 7.58 2.17 1.15
C ILE A 52 6.74 3.41 0.81
N ASP A 53 5.41 3.26 0.85
CA ASP A 53 4.46 4.34 0.54
C ASP A 53 3.79 4.78 1.85
N LEU A 54 4.05 6.02 2.30
CA LEU A 54 3.43 6.63 3.48
C LEU A 54 2.44 7.71 3.08
N VAL A 55 1.17 7.48 3.36
CA VAL A 55 0.12 8.49 3.23
C VAL A 55 0.17 9.40 4.44
N LEU A 56 0.37 10.68 4.22
CA LEU A 56 0.46 11.71 5.26
C LEU A 56 -0.83 12.52 5.34
N LYS A 57 -1.19 12.99 6.54
CA LYS A 57 -2.17 14.06 6.69
C LYS A 57 -1.73 15.28 5.89
N THR A 58 -2.66 16.02 5.34
CA THR A 58 -2.41 17.17 4.46
C THR A 58 -1.66 18.33 5.13
N LYS A 59 -1.63 18.33 6.47
CA LYS A 59 -0.83 19.24 7.27
C LYS A 59 -0.38 18.57 8.56
N ILE A 60 0.92 18.53 8.79
CA ILE A 60 1.53 17.97 10.00
C ILE A 60 2.34 19.06 10.69
N LEU A 61 1.99 19.33 11.95
CA LEU A 61 2.77 20.27 12.75
C LEU A 61 4.10 19.62 13.17
N PRO A 62 5.22 20.36 13.15
CA PRO A 62 6.48 19.88 13.69
C PRO A 62 6.31 19.61 15.19
N LYS A 63 6.58 18.37 15.61
CA LYS A 63 6.44 17.98 17.03
C LYS A 63 7.79 18.00 17.77
N TYR A 64 8.91 18.20 17.13
CA TYR A 64 10.30 18.36 17.64
C TYR A 64 11.24 18.53 16.46
N GLU A 65 11.34 17.53 15.58
CA GLU A 65 12.05 17.60 14.32
C GLU A 65 11.07 17.45 13.15
N SER A 66 11.46 17.97 11.99
CA SER A 66 10.70 17.69 10.77
C SER A 66 10.87 16.23 10.37
N ILE A 67 9.83 15.67 9.73
CA ILE A 67 9.89 14.31 9.17
C ILE A 67 11.09 14.21 8.22
N ARG A 68 11.28 15.23 7.37
CA ARG A 68 12.40 15.27 6.41
C ARG A 68 13.76 15.17 7.11
N LYS A 69 13.97 15.94 8.17
CA LYS A 69 15.24 15.90 8.91
C LYS A 69 15.49 14.53 9.51
N THR A 70 14.46 13.90 10.07
CA THR A 70 14.55 12.54 10.62
C THR A 70 14.98 11.53 9.55
N ILE A 71 14.34 11.52 8.37
CA ILE A 71 14.69 10.55 7.32
C ILE A 71 16.05 10.81 6.69
N VAL A 72 16.48 12.08 6.57
CA VAL A 72 17.84 12.42 6.12
C VAL A 72 18.89 11.93 7.11
N ASN A 73 18.63 12.03 8.41
CA ASN A 73 19.51 11.49 9.45
C ASN A 73 19.61 9.94 9.40
N LEU A 74 18.59 9.26 8.87
CA LEU A 74 18.65 7.82 8.58
C LEU A 74 19.42 7.49 7.28
N GLY A 75 19.94 8.48 6.59
CA GLY A 75 20.71 8.31 5.35
C GLY A 75 19.88 8.28 4.07
N TYR A 76 18.61 8.68 4.12
CA TYR A 76 17.82 8.86 2.90
C TYR A 76 18.25 10.11 2.13
N VAL A 77 18.38 9.96 0.82
CA VAL A 77 18.69 11.03 -0.13
C VAL A 77 17.44 11.38 -0.91
N GLN A 78 17.16 12.66 -1.05
CA GLN A 78 16.00 13.14 -1.79
C GLN A 78 16.24 13.03 -3.31
N GLU A 79 15.38 12.26 -3.99
CA GLU A 79 15.40 12.14 -5.46
C GLU A 79 14.40 13.10 -6.12
N ARG A 80 13.21 13.21 -5.52
CA ARG A 80 12.16 14.14 -5.92
C ARG A 80 11.58 14.81 -4.69
N GLN A 81 10.77 15.83 -4.85
CA GLN A 81 10.22 16.56 -3.70
C GLN A 81 9.42 15.67 -2.72
N PHE A 82 8.88 14.55 -3.20
CA PHE A 82 8.10 13.59 -2.41
C PHE A 82 8.75 12.20 -2.27
N ARG A 83 9.84 11.96 -3.03
CA ARG A 83 10.53 10.65 -3.06
C ARG A 83 11.95 10.76 -2.52
N PHE A 84 12.29 9.79 -1.71
CA PHE A 84 13.60 9.60 -1.14
C PHE A 84 14.08 8.18 -1.41
N SER A 85 15.38 7.97 -1.49
CA SER A 85 15.99 6.63 -1.58
C SER A 85 17.12 6.46 -0.59
N ARG A 86 17.39 5.22 -0.25
CA ARG A 86 18.50 4.81 0.60
C ARG A 86 18.99 3.43 0.20
N ILE A 87 20.31 3.24 0.26
CA ILE A 87 20.90 1.91 0.15
C ILE A 87 20.81 1.21 1.51
N VAL A 88 20.19 0.02 1.50
CA VAL A 88 19.95 -0.79 2.71
C VAL A 88 20.51 -2.18 2.51
N ARG A 89 21.30 -2.63 3.47
CA ARG A 89 21.85 -3.98 3.47
C ARG A 89 20.80 -5.00 3.85
N SER A 90 20.63 -6.03 3.01
CA SER A 90 19.66 -7.10 3.28
C SER A 90 20.15 -8.02 4.41
N PRO A 91 19.27 -8.33 5.38
CA PRO A 91 19.60 -9.31 6.42
C PRO A 91 19.65 -10.76 5.89
N VAL A 92 19.20 -11.00 4.64
CA VAL A 92 19.14 -12.35 4.06
C VAL A 92 20.44 -12.76 3.38
N ASP A 93 21.00 -11.88 2.53
CA ASP A 93 22.19 -12.19 1.73
C ASP A 93 23.37 -11.22 1.96
N GLY A 94 23.18 -10.21 2.79
CA GLY A 94 24.21 -9.22 3.12
C GLY A 94 24.56 -8.28 1.96
N LYS A 95 23.77 -8.26 0.86
CA LYS A 95 23.97 -7.33 -0.25
C LYS A 95 23.18 -6.04 -0.04
N ASP A 96 23.58 -5.03 -0.76
CA ASP A 96 23.00 -3.70 -0.73
C ASP A 96 21.89 -3.57 -1.78
N TYR A 97 20.73 -3.02 -1.34
CA TYR A 97 19.56 -2.77 -2.18
C TYR A 97 19.09 -1.34 -2.01
N GLU A 98 18.69 -0.71 -3.12
CA GLU A 98 18.09 0.61 -3.09
C GLU A 98 16.61 0.49 -2.72
N ILE A 99 16.22 1.21 -1.65
CA ILE A 99 14.86 1.23 -1.12
C ILE A 99 14.32 2.65 -1.26
N HIS A 100 13.13 2.77 -1.89
CA HIS A 100 12.45 4.04 -2.06
C HIS A 100 11.42 4.28 -0.97
N LEU A 101 11.30 5.54 -0.56
CA LEU A 101 10.29 6.05 0.35
C LEU A 101 9.52 7.16 -0.35
N ASP A 102 8.21 6.95 -0.55
CA ASP A 102 7.31 7.91 -1.17
C ASP A 102 6.35 8.49 -0.13
N PHE A 103 6.24 9.82 -0.11
CA PHE A 103 5.23 10.54 0.65
C PHE A 103 4.05 10.93 -0.23
N LEU A 104 2.87 10.53 0.19
CA LEU A 104 1.60 10.72 -0.51
C LEU A 104 0.64 11.50 0.39
N CYS A 105 -0.28 12.27 -0.17
CA CYS A 105 -1.36 12.90 0.60
C CYS A 105 -2.63 13.07 -0.22
N GLU A 106 -3.75 13.27 0.50
CA GLU A 106 -5.05 13.52 -0.10
C GLU A 106 -5.09 14.84 -0.86
N LYS A 107 -5.82 14.82 -1.97
CA LYS A 107 -6.20 16.02 -2.70
C LYS A 107 -7.25 16.79 -1.89
N GLU A 108 -7.04 18.08 -1.71
CA GLU A 108 -8.01 18.98 -1.12
C GLU A 108 -8.44 20.04 -2.14
N GLY A 109 -9.76 20.19 -2.27
CA GLY A 109 -10.38 21.17 -3.16
C GLY A 109 -10.33 20.78 -4.64
N ALA A 110 -10.94 21.63 -5.48
CA ALA A 110 -11.09 21.36 -6.92
C ALA A 110 -9.85 21.66 -7.76
N LYS A 111 -8.88 22.41 -7.21
CA LYS A 111 -7.68 22.79 -7.96
C LYS A 111 -6.73 21.61 -8.08
N TYR A 112 -6.31 21.32 -9.29
CA TYR A 112 -5.29 20.30 -9.55
C TYR A 112 -3.93 20.81 -9.06
N ILE A 113 -3.29 20.03 -8.18
CA ILE A 113 -1.93 20.23 -7.72
C ILE A 113 -1.26 18.85 -7.63
N ASP A 114 -0.05 18.72 -8.14
CA ASP A 114 0.70 17.45 -8.09
C ASP A 114 1.41 17.22 -6.76
N LEU A 115 1.75 18.31 -6.08
CA LEU A 115 2.54 18.29 -4.86
C LEU A 115 1.91 19.21 -3.82
N ARG A 116 1.92 18.75 -2.57
CA ARG A 116 1.48 19.51 -1.41
C ARG A 116 2.59 19.64 -0.40
N LYS A 117 2.76 20.82 0.13
CA LYS A 117 3.64 21.11 1.27
C LYS A 117 2.98 20.61 2.56
N ILE A 118 3.55 19.58 3.17
CA ILE A 118 3.08 18.95 4.42
C ILE A 118 3.72 19.59 5.64
N GLN A 119 5.02 19.81 5.59
CA GLN A 119 5.83 20.58 6.53
C GLN A 119 6.63 21.60 5.75
N GLU A 120 7.35 22.50 6.43
CA GLU A 120 8.09 23.58 5.75
C GLU A 120 9.06 23.05 4.71
N ASP A 121 9.70 21.93 4.98
CA ASP A 121 10.74 21.29 4.18
C ASP A 121 10.32 19.95 3.55
N LEU A 122 9.05 19.54 3.68
CA LEU A 122 8.54 18.26 3.17
C LEU A 122 7.32 18.44 2.29
N HIS A 123 7.37 17.83 1.09
CA HIS A 123 6.24 17.74 0.18
C HIS A 123 5.79 16.27 0.02
N ALA A 124 4.51 16.08 -0.28
CA ALA A 124 3.91 14.82 -0.65
C ALA A 124 3.27 14.91 -2.04
N CYS A 125 3.26 13.80 -2.76
CA CYS A 125 2.55 13.67 -4.03
C CYS A 125 1.05 13.56 -3.75
N VAL A 126 0.24 14.28 -4.53
CA VAL A 126 -1.20 14.40 -4.29
C VAL A 126 -1.97 13.42 -5.15
N PHE A 127 -2.85 12.63 -4.52
CA PHE A 127 -3.80 11.75 -5.20
C PHE A 127 -5.18 11.86 -4.56
N ASP A 128 -6.22 11.55 -5.35
CA ASP A 128 -7.59 11.46 -4.86
C ASP A 128 -7.79 10.19 -4.03
N GLY A 129 -8.55 10.30 -2.93
CA GLY A 129 -9.04 9.17 -2.13
C GLY A 129 -8.05 8.57 -1.15
N LEU A 130 -6.91 9.21 -0.94
CA LEU A 130 -5.94 8.77 0.08
C LEU A 130 -6.46 8.95 1.51
N ASN A 131 -7.46 9.83 1.74
CA ASN A 131 -8.14 9.97 3.02
C ASN A 131 -8.83 8.66 3.46
N LEU A 132 -9.24 7.80 2.53
CA LEU A 132 -9.75 6.46 2.87
C LEU A 132 -8.75 5.64 3.69
N ALA A 133 -7.46 5.83 3.50
CA ALA A 133 -6.46 5.14 4.31
C ALA A 133 -6.51 5.57 5.78
N PHE A 134 -6.85 6.84 6.08
CA PHE A 134 -7.05 7.30 7.46
C PHE A 134 -8.39 6.87 8.05
N GLU A 135 -9.42 6.73 7.23
CA GLU A 135 -10.73 6.26 7.68
C GLU A 135 -10.77 4.74 7.87
N PHE A 136 -10.08 3.99 7.00
CA PHE A 136 -10.08 2.54 6.92
C PHE A 136 -8.68 1.97 7.03
N ASN A 137 -8.18 1.87 8.25
CA ASN A 137 -6.89 1.30 8.59
C ASN A 137 -7.00 0.36 9.79
N PHE A 138 -5.90 -0.32 10.06
CA PHE A 138 -5.71 -1.14 11.26
C PHE A 138 -4.27 -0.98 11.77
N GLU A 139 -4.06 -1.21 13.06
CA GLU A 139 -2.73 -1.23 13.64
C GLU A 139 -2.04 -2.56 13.36
N GLN A 140 -0.84 -2.51 12.80
CA GLN A 140 -0.01 -3.67 12.47
C GLN A 140 1.35 -3.54 13.14
N GLU A 141 1.73 -4.55 13.92
CA GLU A 141 3.10 -4.69 14.42
C GLU A 141 4.01 -5.19 13.29
N VAL A 142 5.12 -4.51 13.10
CA VAL A 142 6.21 -4.86 12.19
C VAL A 142 7.41 -5.24 13.03
N GLU A 143 7.82 -6.49 12.93
CA GLU A 143 8.97 -7.07 13.62
C GLU A 143 9.93 -7.65 12.60
N THR A 144 11.19 -7.28 12.68
CA THR A 144 12.26 -7.78 11.80
C THR A 144 13.62 -7.29 12.30
N VAL A 145 14.69 -7.59 11.56
CA VAL A 145 16.05 -7.13 11.82
C VAL A 145 16.24 -5.70 11.30
N LEU A 146 16.84 -4.81 12.08
CA LEU A 146 17.20 -3.45 11.68
C LEU A 146 18.34 -3.45 10.64
N PRO A 147 18.48 -2.40 9.81
CA PRO A 147 19.60 -2.28 8.86
C PRO A 147 21.00 -2.32 9.54
N GLY A 148 21.10 -1.89 10.80
CA GLY A 148 22.32 -1.91 11.61
C GLY A 148 22.52 -3.18 12.44
N ASN A 149 21.77 -4.25 12.17
CA ASN A 149 21.61 -5.46 12.98
C ASN A 149 20.88 -5.21 14.32
N GLY A 150 20.35 -6.28 14.89
CA GLY A 150 19.46 -6.25 16.05
C GLY A 150 18.00 -6.35 15.64
N GLU A 151 17.23 -7.11 16.40
CA GLU A 151 15.80 -7.27 16.23
C GLU A 151 15.06 -6.20 17.03
N ASP A 152 14.03 -5.63 16.45
CA ASP A 152 13.14 -4.69 17.12
C ASP A 152 11.75 -4.76 16.49
N LYS A 153 10.80 -4.05 17.08
CA LYS A 153 9.42 -3.97 16.60
C LYS A 153 8.80 -2.60 16.77
N THR A 154 7.92 -2.26 15.88
CA THR A 154 7.14 -1.03 15.93
C THR A 154 5.75 -1.26 15.36
N LYS A 155 4.86 -0.28 15.53
CA LYS A 155 3.50 -0.35 15.02
C LYS A 155 3.29 0.70 13.94
N PHE A 156 2.52 0.33 12.92
CA PHE A 156 2.03 1.22 11.88
C PHE A 156 0.51 1.17 11.81
N LEU A 157 -0.11 2.31 11.49
CA LEU A 157 -1.42 2.30 10.87
C LEU A 157 -1.23 1.84 9.43
N VAL A 158 -1.95 0.81 9.01
CA VAL A 158 -1.87 0.21 7.68
C VAL A 158 -3.23 0.31 7.01
N ALA A 159 -3.27 0.73 5.75
CA ALA A 159 -4.49 0.74 4.95
C ALA A 159 -5.12 -0.66 4.94
N ASN A 160 -6.42 -0.77 5.29
CA ASN A 160 -7.11 -2.06 5.37
C ASN A 160 -7.58 -2.57 3.98
N LEU A 161 -8.32 -3.68 3.96
CA LEU A 161 -8.82 -4.28 2.72
C LEU A 161 -9.60 -3.30 1.85
N LEU A 162 -10.50 -2.50 2.42
CA LEU A 162 -11.34 -1.56 1.68
C LEU A 162 -10.51 -0.44 1.07
N SER A 163 -9.72 0.26 1.86
CA SER A 163 -8.87 1.35 1.38
C SER A 163 -7.79 0.86 0.42
N SER A 164 -7.20 -0.32 0.66
CA SER A 164 -6.21 -0.90 -0.25
C SER A 164 -6.81 -1.23 -1.62
N LEU A 165 -8.00 -1.83 -1.69
CA LEU A 165 -8.69 -2.09 -2.97
C LEU A 165 -9.06 -0.81 -3.70
N ALA A 166 -9.53 0.22 -2.97
CA ALA A 166 -9.82 1.52 -3.55
C ALA A 166 -8.58 2.14 -4.21
N LEU A 167 -7.46 2.20 -3.49
CA LEU A 167 -6.22 2.80 -3.98
C LEU A 167 -5.57 1.97 -5.11
N LYS A 168 -5.61 0.64 -5.02
CA LYS A 168 -5.08 -0.25 -6.07
C LYS A 168 -5.94 -0.24 -7.33
N GLY A 169 -7.26 -0.10 -7.22
CA GLY A 169 -8.15 0.08 -8.38
C GLY A 169 -7.85 1.36 -9.14
N GLN A 170 -7.62 2.49 -8.45
CA GLN A 170 -7.17 3.73 -9.08
C GLN A 170 -5.80 3.58 -9.75
N ALA A 171 -4.82 2.98 -9.06
CA ALA A 171 -3.50 2.76 -9.62
C ALA A 171 -3.56 1.90 -10.90
N LEU A 172 -4.38 0.86 -10.90
CA LEU A 172 -4.59 -0.02 -12.07
C LEU A 172 -5.22 0.70 -13.26
N ASN A 173 -6.01 1.75 -13.02
CA ASN A 173 -6.57 2.59 -14.07
C ASN A 173 -5.52 3.55 -14.66
N GLY A 174 -4.67 4.10 -13.81
CA GLY A 174 -3.70 5.14 -14.20
C GLY A 174 -2.37 4.62 -14.75
N ARG A 175 -2.00 3.37 -14.45
CA ARG A 175 -0.71 2.79 -14.85
C ARG A 175 -0.80 1.28 -15.07
N ALA A 176 0.09 0.74 -15.93
CA ALA A 176 0.15 -0.70 -16.24
C ALA A 176 1.18 -1.46 -15.38
N LYS A 177 1.28 -1.18 -14.06
CA LYS A 177 2.22 -1.90 -13.19
C LYS A 177 1.63 -3.26 -12.80
N GLN A 178 2.24 -4.36 -13.26
CA GLN A 178 1.77 -5.74 -13.01
C GLN A 178 1.58 -6.06 -11.52
N LYS A 179 2.41 -5.47 -10.65
CA LYS A 179 2.31 -5.63 -9.19
C LYS A 179 0.97 -5.15 -8.64
N ASP A 180 0.35 -4.09 -9.20
CA ASP A 180 -0.94 -3.61 -8.70
C ASP A 180 -2.07 -4.64 -8.92
N ALA A 181 -2.04 -5.35 -10.05
CA ALA A 181 -2.98 -6.45 -10.31
C ALA A 181 -2.72 -7.66 -9.38
N TYR A 182 -1.45 -7.99 -9.12
CA TYR A 182 -1.07 -9.04 -8.17
C TYR A 182 -1.51 -8.69 -6.74
N ASP A 183 -1.36 -7.45 -6.30
CA ASP A 183 -1.81 -6.99 -5.00
C ASP A 183 -3.33 -7.10 -4.85
N ILE A 184 -4.11 -6.73 -5.89
CA ILE A 184 -5.56 -6.92 -5.91
C ILE A 184 -5.92 -8.40 -5.77
N PHE A 185 -5.27 -9.27 -6.54
CA PHE A 185 -5.50 -10.70 -6.45
C PHE A 185 -5.17 -11.25 -5.05
N ALA A 186 -4.06 -10.83 -4.45
CA ALA A 186 -3.70 -11.22 -3.09
C ALA A 186 -4.76 -10.79 -2.05
N LEU A 187 -5.33 -9.59 -2.19
CA LEU A 187 -6.37 -9.07 -1.30
C LEU A 187 -7.66 -9.90 -1.35
N THR A 188 -7.98 -10.57 -2.46
CA THR A 188 -9.13 -11.48 -2.55
C THR A 188 -8.96 -12.77 -1.75
N HIS A 189 -7.78 -13.02 -1.19
CA HIS A 189 -7.52 -14.19 -0.34
C HIS A 189 -7.55 -13.87 1.17
N TYR A 190 -7.88 -12.63 1.52
CA TYR A 190 -7.97 -12.23 2.92
C TYR A 190 -9.00 -13.08 3.67
N LYS A 191 -8.62 -13.59 4.85
CA LYS A 191 -9.42 -14.50 5.68
C LYS A 191 -9.69 -15.89 5.06
N GLY A 192 -8.95 -16.30 4.02
CA GLY A 192 -8.97 -17.67 3.50
C GLY A 192 -9.46 -17.81 2.06
N GLY A 193 -10.13 -16.79 1.51
CA GLY A 193 -10.59 -16.85 0.11
C GLY A 193 -11.50 -15.69 -0.31
N PRO A 194 -11.96 -15.70 -1.58
CA PRO A 194 -12.69 -14.57 -2.13
C PRO A 194 -14.06 -14.32 -1.46
N LYS A 195 -14.73 -15.33 -0.94
CA LYS A 195 -16.00 -15.18 -0.21
C LYS A 195 -15.76 -14.54 1.16
N GLU A 196 -14.82 -15.06 1.92
CA GLU A 196 -14.44 -14.55 3.25
C GLU A 196 -13.89 -13.11 3.14
N ALA A 197 -13.12 -12.83 2.11
CA ALA A 197 -12.64 -11.48 1.83
C ALA A 197 -13.81 -10.52 1.53
N SER A 198 -14.80 -10.94 0.71
CA SER A 198 -15.98 -10.12 0.40
C SER A 198 -16.87 -9.89 1.61
N GLU A 199 -17.05 -10.88 2.49
CA GLU A 199 -17.78 -10.73 3.75
C GLU A 199 -17.12 -9.70 4.66
N ASN A 200 -15.78 -9.76 4.78
CA ASN A 200 -15.00 -8.77 5.53
C ASN A 200 -15.11 -7.36 4.93
N PHE A 201 -15.02 -7.25 3.60
CA PHE A 201 -15.20 -5.99 2.90
C PHE A 201 -16.59 -5.39 3.19
N ASN A 202 -17.64 -6.20 3.08
CA ASN A 202 -19.02 -5.79 3.37
C ASN A 202 -19.21 -5.37 4.84
N LYS A 203 -18.52 -6.02 5.78
CA LYS A 203 -18.52 -5.61 7.19
C LYS A 203 -17.88 -4.23 7.35
N LEU A 204 -16.72 -3.99 6.77
CA LEU A 204 -16.05 -2.68 6.80
C LEU A 204 -16.92 -1.56 6.21
N LEU A 205 -17.70 -1.85 5.16
CA LEU A 205 -18.66 -0.90 4.58
C LEU A 205 -19.78 -0.51 5.55
N LYS A 206 -20.24 -1.46 6.38
CA LYS A 206 -21.33 -1.23 7.35
C LYS A 206 -20.84 -0.50 8.60
N ASP A 207 -19.60 -0.70 8.98
CA ASP A 207 -19.05 -0.19 10.23
C ASP A 207 -18.82 1.33 10.23
N LYS A 208 -18.74 1.96 9.04
CA LYS A 208 -18.54 3.41 8.88
C LYS A 208 -19.37 3.96 7.71
N ASN A 209 -19.97 5.12 7.93
CA ASN A 209 -20.63 5.85 6.86
C ASN A 209 -19.59 6.52 5.96
N LEU A 210 -19.42 5.98 4.76
CA LEU A 210 -18.60 6.63 3.71
C LEU A 210 -19.23 7.96 3.29
N SER A 211 -18.41 8.98 3.09
CA SER A 211 -18.84 10.19 2.40
C SER A 211 -19.30 9.87 0.97
N VAL A 212 -20.12 10.76 0.40
CA VAL A 212 -20.58 10.61 -1.00
C VAL A 212 -19.40 10.53 -1.97
N GLU A 213 -18.36 11.32 -1.73
CA GLU A 213 -17.14 11.36 -2.53
C GLU A 213 -16.34 10.04 -2.43
N ASN A 214 -16.11 9.54 -1.21
CA ASN A 214 -15.43 8.28 -0.97
C ASN A 214 -16.22 7.09 -1.54
N THR A 215 -17.56 7.12 -1.46
CA THR A 215 -18.42 6.10 -2.06
C THR A 215 -18.27 6.10 -3.59
N LYS A 216 -18.31 7.27 -4.22
CA LYS A 216 -18.14 7.40 -5.68
C LYS A 216 -16.76 6.89 -6.13
N MET A 217 -15.72 7.26 -5.42
CA MET A 217 -14.36 6.83 -5.71
C MET A 217 -14.20 5.31 -5.53
N LEU A 218 -14.70 4.74 -4.45
CA LEU A 218 -14.67 3.29 -4.22
C LEU A 218 -15.43 2.52 -5.31
N LYS A 219 -16.64 2.97 -5.68
CA LYS A 219 -17.42 2.39 -6.80
C LYS A 219 -16.62 2.42 -8.10
N HIS A 220 -15.99 3.56 -8.41
CA HIS A 220 -15.16 3.68 -9.60
C HIS A 220 -13.98 2.68 -9.58
N SER A 221 -13.25 2.60 -8.48
CA SER A 221 -12.11 1.67 -8.32
C SER A 221 -12.54 0.21 -8.50
N LEU A 222 -13.66 -0.19 -7.88
CA LEU A 222 -14.19 -1.54 -8.03
C LEU A 222 -14.68 -1.83 -9.46
N SER A 223 -15.27 -0.83 -10.15
CA SER A 223 -15.64 -0.94 -11.56
C SER A 223 -14.41 -1.16 -12.46
N VAL A 224 -13.33 -0.43 -12.21
CA VAL A 224 -12.04 -0.64 -12.91
C VAL A 224 -11.51 -2.05 -12.67
N ILE A 225 -11.50 -2.52 -11.42
CA ILE A 225 -11.06 -3.88 -11.11
C ILE A 225 -11.92 -4.90 -11.86
N ARG A 226 -13.24 -4.75 -11.83
CA ARG A 226 -14.17 -5.64 -12.54
C ARG A 226 -13.89 -5.66 -14.04
N GLU A 227 -13.72 -4.52 -14.69
CA GLU A 227 -13.38 -4.44 -16.12
C GLU A 227 -12.06 -5.15 -16.44
N LYS A 228 -11.01 -4.92 -15.64
CA LYS A 228 -9.67 -5.45 -15.87
C LYS A 228 -9.54 -6.95 -15.55
N PHE A 229 -10.44 -7.53 -14.74
CA PHE A 229 -10.42 -8.94 -14.33
C PHE A 229 -11.62 -9.75 -14.87
N LEU A 230 -12.47 -9.18 -15.71
CA LEU A 230 -13.74 -9.76 -16.15
C LEU A 230 -13.60 -11.17 -16.76
N THR A 231 -12.52 -11.43 -17.50
CA THR A 231 -12.21 -12.73 -18.09
C THR A 231 -10.70 -12.97 -18.05
N GLU A 232 -10.29 -14.22 -18.24
CA GLU A 232 -8.87 -14.63 -18.29
C GLU A 232 -8.05 -13.88 -19.35
N ASN A 233 -8.68 -13.33 -20.38
CA ASN A 233 -8.05 -12.62 -21.49
C ASN A 233 -7.90 -11.10 -21.22
N LYS A 234 -8.31 -10.62 -20.05
CA LYS A 234 -8.16 -9.22 -19.64
C LYS A 234 -6.78 -8.95 -19.05
N SER A 235 -6.44 -7.67 -18.99
CA SER A 235 -5.10 -7.23 -18.54
C SER A 235 -4.77 -7.59 -17.09
N GLY A 236 -5.74 -7.68 -16.20
CA GLY A 236 -5.55 -8.02 -14.80
C GLY A 236 -4.99 -9.45 -14.61
N PRO A 237 -5.70 -10.52 -15.05
CA PRO A 237 -5.21 -11.88 -14.96
C PRO A 237 -3.87 -12.11 -15.68
N PHE A 238 -3.68 -11.47 -16.84
CA PHE A 238 -2.41 -11.52 -17.57
C PHE A 238 -1.25 -10.90 -16.75
N ALA A 239 -1.49 -9.76 -16.11
CA ALA A 239 -0.50 -9.11 -15.27
C ALA A 239 -0.14 -9.94 -14.03
N VAL A 240 -1.13 -10.60 -13.39
CA VAL A 240 -0.88 -11.50 -12.25
C VAL A 240 -0.06 -12.73 -12.69
N GLU A 241 -0.43 -13.37 -13.78
CA GLU A 241 0.31 -14.54 -14.29
C GLU A 241 1.78 -14.20 -14.58
N ASN A 242 2.02 -13.05 -15.26
CA ASN A 242 3.38 -12.61 -15.58
C ASN A 242 4.17 -12.21 -14.32
N PHE A 243 3.59 -11.41 -13.42
CA PHE A 243 4.28 -11.00 -12.21
C PHE A 243 4.61 -12.19 -11.30
N SER A 244 3.73 -13.18 -11.25
CA SER A 244 3.90 -14.39 -10.46
C SER A 244 4.74 -15.47 -11.15
N GLU A 245 5.31 -15.20 -12.32
CA GLU A 245 6.11 -16.16 -13.10
C GLU A 245 5.31 -17.44 -13.36
N ASN A 246 4.05 -17.28 -13.82
CA ASN A 246 3.10 -18.35 -14.12
C ASN A 246 2.64 -19.22 -12.93
N ARG A 247 2.88 -18.78 -11.69
CA ARG A 247 2.40 -19.50 -10.50
C ARG A 247 0.86 -19.53 -10.43
N TYR A 248 0.20 -18.45 -10.85
CA TYR A 248 -1.26 -18.32 -10.87
C TYR A 248 -1.76 -18.23 -12.32
N LYS A 249 -2.64 -19.15 -12.68
CA LYS A 249 -3.22 -19.22 -14.04
C LYS A 249 -4.32 -18.18 -14.21
N ARG A 250 -4.40 -17.57 -15.39
CA ARG A 250 -5.32 -16.48 -15.71
C ARG A 250 -6.79 -16.79 -15.44
N ASN A 251 -7.24 -18.00 -15.79
CA ASN A 251 -8.61 -18.43 -15.53
C ASN A 251 -8.93 -18.46 -14.03
N VAL A 252 -8.02 -18.97 -13.18
CA VAL A 252 -8.17 -19.01 -11.72
C VAL A 252 -8.18 -17.59 -11.15
N VAL A 253 -7.31 -16.72 -11.63
CA VAL A 253 -7.24 -15.33 -11.20
C VAL A 253 -8.56 -14.58 -11.53
N ALA A 254 -9.06 -14.71 -12.76
CA ALA A 254 -10.32 -14.10 -13.18
C ALA A 254 -11.51 -14.62 -12.37
N GLU A 255 -11.60 -15.93 -12.16
CA GLU A 255 -12.65 -16.58 -11.37
C GLU A 255 -12.65 -16.07 -9.92
N GLN A 256 -11.51 -16.06 -9.24
CA GLN A 256 -11.44 -15.69 -7.82
C GLN A 256 -11.72 -14.21 -7.59
N VAL A 257 -11.17 -13.32 -8.43
CA VAL A 257 -11.51 -11.90 -8.37
C VAL A 257 -12.99 -11.67 -8.71
N GLY A 258 -13.54 -12.42 -9.66
CA GLY A 258 -14.97 -12.39 -10.01
C GLY A 258 -15.84 -12.78 -8.81
N ILE A 259 -15.58 -13.92 -8.15
CA ILE A 259 -16.29 -14.37 -6.94
C ILE A 259 -16.26 -13.28 -5.85
N PHE A 260 -15.11 -12.67 -5.60
CA PHE A 260 -14.99 -11.58 -4.63
C PHE A 260 -15.90 -10.40 -4.99
N LEU A 261 -15.84 -9.92 -6.24
CA LEU A 261 -16.60 -8.77 -6.71
C LEU A 261 -18.11 -9.01 -6.78
N ASP A 262 -18.54 -10.24 -7.06
CA ASP A 262 -19.96 -10.61 -7.15
C ASP A 262 -20.62 -10.73 -5.76
N ASN A 263 -19.84 -10.90 -4.69
CA ASN A 263 -20.31 -10.95 -3.33
C ASN A 263 -20.22 -9.61 -2.56
N ILE A 264 -19.73 -8.52 -3.22
CA ILE A 264 -19.71 -7.19 -2.62
C ILE A 264 -21.11 -6.55 -2.70
N LEU A 265 -21.54 -5.96 -1.58
CA LEU A 265 -22.85 -5.29 -1.45
C LEU A 265 -22.85 -3.81 -1.88
N LEU A 266 -21.73 -3.28 -2.33
CA LEU A 266 -21.63 -1.91 -2.83
C LEU A 266 -22.12 -1.86 -4.29
N GLN A 267 -23.41 -1.64 -4.47
CA GLN A 267 -24.05 -1.44 -5.78
C GLN A 267 -24.08 0.02 -6.20
#